data_693b044e0f1a45e4a09b1ffce6bc5f8b
#
_entry.id   693b044e0f1a45e4a09b1ffce6bc5f8b
#
_cell.length_a   1.000
_cell.length_b   1.000
_cell.length_c   1.000
_cell.angle_alpha   90.00
_cell.angle_beta   90.00
_cell.angle_gamma   90.00
#
_symmetry.space_group_name_H-M   'P 1'
#
loop_
_entity.id
_entity.type
_entity.pdbx_description
1 polymer ?
#
loop_
_entity_poly.entity_id
_entity_poly.type
_entity_poly.pdbx_seq_one_letter_code
_entity_poly.pdbx_strand_id
1 'polypeptide(L)'
;MGLWLYRWGPRDVPAEPTHSRSTLSSLRSRSLERAGESAALPPTEGDDVEFDVTIEIPRGQRNKYEVDHETGRVRLDRYLYTPMMYPADYGYIENTLGGDGDPLDCMVLLPEPVFPGVLVEARPVGVLIMSDEAGTDEKLVAVPNKDKRWDHIQDVEDIPEFQRKEIAHFFERYKDLEPGKWVKVEGWEGREKAEKLVGEAYARLKEQGGH
;
A
#
# COMPACT_ATOMS: atom_id res chain seq x y z
N MET A 1 -13.74 -37.99 -31.34
CA MET A 1 -13.91 -38.96 -30.23
C MET A 1 -12.55 -39.57 -29.97
N GLY A 2 -11.85 -39.18 -28.93
CA GLY A 2 -10.53 -39.69 -28.54
C GLY A 2 -10.19 -39.13 -27.17
N LEU A 3 -10.57 -39.86 -26.13
CA LEU A 3 -10.19 -39.57 -24.74
C LEU A 3 -8.70 -39.84 -24.56
N TRP A 4 -7.92 -38.85 -24.17
CA TRP A 4 -6.57 -39.03 -23.65
C TRP A 4 -6.63 -39.07 -22.12
N LEU A 5 -6.58 -40.27 -21.55
CA LEU A 5 -6.40 -40.54 -20.14
C LEU A 5 -4.90 -40.49 -19.85
N TYR A 6 -4.42 -39.43 -19.17
CA TYR A 6 -3.08 -39.41 -18.56
C TYR A 6 -3.09 -40.24 -17.28
N ARG A 7 -2.45 -41.41 -17.36
CA ARG A 7 -2.21 -42.30 -16.21
C ARG A 7 -0.91 -41.90 -15.52
N TRP A 8 -1.02 -41.33 -14.32
CA TRP A 8 0.11 -41.10 -13.45
C TRP A 8 0.55 -42.44 -12.80
N GLY A 9 1.75 -42.92 -13.09
CA GLY A 9 2.40 -44.01 -12.40
C GLY A 9 3.36 -43.48 -11.31
N PRO A 10 3.62 -44.22 -10.22
CA PRO A 10 4.56 -43.79 -9.19
C PRO A 10 5.97 -43.67 -9.73
N ARG A 11 6.63 -42.55 -9.45
CA ARG A 11 8.05 -42.35 -9.73
C ARG A 11 8.84 -42.92 -8.57
N ASP A 12 9.79 -43.80 -8.85
CA ASP A 12 10.79 -44.32 -7.91
C ASP A 12 11.62 -43.15 -7.35
N VAL A 13 11.63 -43.03 -6.03
CA VAL A 13 12.44 -42.06 -5.28
C VAL A 13 13.74 -42.80 -4.92
N PRO A 14 14.93 -42.33 -5.33
CA PRO A 14 16.20 -42.94 -4.88
C PRO A 14 16.41 -42.70 -3.39
N ALA A 15 16.91 -43.71 -2.68
CA ALA A 15 17.21 -43.69 -1.27
C ALA A 15 18.28 -42.64 -0.89
N GLU A 16 18.02 -41.88 0.16
CA GLU A 16 18.95 -40.91 0.73
C GLU A 16 20.18 -41.60 1.35
N PRO A 17 21.38 -41.02 1.21
CA PRO A 17 22.55 -41.46 1.95
C PRO A 17 22.47 -41.02 3.41
N THR A 18 22.66 -41.97 4.31
CA THR A 18 22.79 -41.77 5.75
C THR A 18 24.04 -40.94 6.07
N HIS A 19 23.90 -39.67 6.40
CA HIS A 19 24.95 -38.87 7.01
C HIS A 19 24.70 -38.61 8.49
N SER A 20 25.73 -38.97 9.24
CA SER A 20 25.98 -38.87 10.67
C SER A 20 25.48 -37.59 11.32
N ARG A 21 24.70 -37.75 12.40
CA ARG A 21 24.28 -36.68 13.34
C ARG A 21 25.47 -36.22 14.18
N SER A 22 26.16 -35.19 13.77
CA SER A 22 26.94 -34.35 14.71
C SER A 22 27.42 -33.10 13.92
N THR A 23 26.82 -31.97 14.08
CA THR A 23 27.29 -30.58 13.87
C THR A 23 26.18 -29.59 13.43
N LEU A 24 24.95 -29.75 13.89
CA LEU A 24 23.87 -28.82 13.55
C LEU A 24 23.31 -28.03 14.75
N SER A 25 24.03 -27.93 15.87
CA SER A 25 23.57 -27.18 17.03
C SER A 25 24.08 -25.73 17.15
N SER A 26 25.00 -25.28 16.28
CA SER A 26 25.58 -23.94 16.40
C SER A 26 25.12 -22.90 15.33
N LEU A 27 24.25 -23.28 14.40
CA LEU A 27 23.79 -22.39 13.34
C LEU A 27 22.32 -21.92 13.49
N ARG A 28 21.61 -22.43 14.52
CA ARG A 28 20.19 -22.02 14.75
C ARG A 28 20.00 -20.80 15.62
N SER A 29 21.04 -20.28 16.28
CA SER A 29 20.91 -19.13 17.20
C SER A 29 21.27 -17.78 16.58
N ARG A 30 21.63 -17.70 15.30
CA ARG A 30 21.95 -16.42 14.64
C ARG A 30 20.96 -15.93 13.58
N SER A 31 19.92 -16.69 13.31
CA SER A 31 18.94 -16.35 12.25
C SER A 31 17.58 -15.87 12.78
N LEU A 32 17.39 -15.79 14.09
CA LEU A 32 16.13 -15.34 14.72
C LEU A 32 16.21 -13.96 15.39
N GLU A 33 17.36 -13.30 15.34
CA GLU A 33 17.54 -11.95 15.92
C GLU A 33 17.58 -10.81 14.90
N ARG A 34 17.14 -11.02 13.66
CA ARG A 34 17.07 -9.96 12.63
C ARG A 34 15.68 -9.79 11.99
N ALA A 35 14.64 -10.21 12.67
CA ALA A 35 13.26 -9.94 12.27
C ALA A 35 12.59 -8.99 13.28
N GLY A 36 13.30 -7.96 13.65
CA GLY A 36 12.79 -6.91 14.50
C GLY A 36 13.63 -5.66 14.29
N GLU A 37 12.99 -4.56 13.95
CA GLU A 37 13.52 -3.22 13.72
C GLU A 37 13.92 -2.88 12.27
N SER A 38 12.93 -2.74 11.42
CA SER A 38 12.94 -1.67 10.43
C SER A 38 11.70 -0.81 10.66
N ALA A 39 11.60 -0.19 11.82
CA ALA A 39 10.76 0.97 11.97
C ALA A 39 11.49 2.10 11.24
N ALA A 40 10.98 2.51 10.09
CA ALA A 40 11.42 3.73 9.45
C ALA A 40 11.32 4.86 10.48
N LEU A 41 12.45 5.50 10.78
CA LEU A 41 12.47 6.65 11.69
C LEU A 41 11.65 7.78 11.04
N PRO A 42 10.89 8.54 11.80
CA PRO A 42 10.19 9.71 11.27
C PRO A 42 11.22 10.64 10.61
N PRO A 43 10.92 11.18 9.42
CA PRO A 43 11.81 12.10 8.72
C PRO A 43 12.15 13.31 9.63
N THR A 44 13.43 13.70 9.65
CA THR A 44 13.89 14.90 10.37
C THR A 44 13.63 16.12 9.50
N GLU A 45 13.38 17.29 10.10
CA GLU A 45 13.21 18.55 9.37
C GLU A 45 14.44 18.80 8.45
N GLY A 46 14.23 18.78 7.16
CA GLY A 46 15.26 19.05 6.13
C GLY A 46 15.65 17.85 5.27
N ASP A 47 15.23 16.64 5.60
CA ASP A 47 15.38 15.46 4.73
C ASP A 47 14.15 15.28 3.83
N ASP A 48 14.34 14.76 2.62
CA ASP A 48 13.21 14.37 1.76
C ASP A 48 12.37 13.32 2.50
N VAL A 49 11.07 13.56 2.63
CA VAL A 49 10.15 12.64 3.30
C VAL A 49 10.00 11.38 2.47
N GLU A 50 10.43 10.27 3.02
CA GLU A 50 10.33 8.93 2.43
C GLU A 50 9.56 8.02 3.38
N PHE A 51 8.79 7.08 2.81
CA PHE A 51 8.00 6.11 3.58
C PHE A 51 7.72 4.85 2.78
N ASP A 52 7.38 3.78 3.49
CA ASP A 52 6.90 2.55 2.89
C ASP A 52 5.38 2.55 2.80
N VAL A 53 4.86 2.17 1.64
CA VAL A 53 3.42 1.97 1.38
C VAL A 53 3.15 0.49 1.17
N THR A 54 2.30 -0.09 1.99
CA THR A 54 1.74 -1.42 1.74
C THR A 54 0.59 -1.29 0.74
N ILE A 55 0.76 -1.84 -0.45
CA ILE A 55 -0.28 -1.83 -1.47
C ILE A 55 -1.34 -2.87 -1.12
N GLU A 56 -2.59 -2.45 -1.03
CA GLU A 56 -3.75 -3.32 -0.83
C GLU A 56 -4.47 -3.59 -2.15
N ILE A 57 -4.65 -2.57 -2.97
CA ILE A 57 -5.46 -2.64 -4.18
C ILE A 57 -4.64 -2.22 -5.38
N PRO A 58 -4.29 -3.15 -6.29
CA PRO A 58 -3.61 -2.82 -7.53
C PRO A 58 -4.45 -1.93 -8.43
N ARG A 59 -3.80 -1.04 -9.18
CA ARG A 59 -4.45 -0.26 -10.26
C ARG A 59 -5.24 -1.17 -11.20
N GLY A 60 -6.42 -0.71 -11.62
CA GLY A 60 -7.29 -1.44 -12.53
C GLY A 60 -8.15 -2.51 -11.84
N GLN A 61 -8.08 -2.64 -10.52
CA GLN A 61 -8.91 -3.56 -9.76
C GLN A 61 -10.22 -2.90 -9.31
N ARG A 62 -11.26 -3.72 -9.26
CA ARG A 62 -12.58 -3.40 -8.71
C ARG A 62 -12.78 -4.04 -7.33
N ASN A 63 -11.93 -4.98 -6.98
CA ASN A 63 -11.95 -5.60 -5.67
C ASN A 63 -11.33 -4.65 -4.65
N LYS A 64 -12.05 -4.35 -3.59
CA LYS A 64 -11.49 -3.68 -2.43
C LYS A 64 -10.90 -4.74 -1.51
N TYR A 65 -9.59 -4.74 -1.39
CA TYR A 65 -8.86 -5.55 -0.42
C TYR A 65 -8.47 -4.69 0.77
N GLU A 66 -8.30 -5.31 1.91
CA GLU A 66 -7.81 -4.71 3.14
C GLU A 66 -6.80 -5.65 3.80
N VAL A 67 -5.76 -5.11 4.38
CA VAL A 67 -4.81 -5.86 5.21
C VAL A 67 -5.34 -5.89 6.64
N ASP A 68 -5.51 -7.07 7.15
CA ASP A 68 -5.81 -7.30 8.56
C ASP A 68 -4.54 -7.09 9.38
N HIS A 69 -4.43 -5.98 10.10
CA HIS A 69 -3.23 -5.56 10.83
C HIS A 69 -2.82 -6.51 11.96
N GLU A 70 -3.75 -7.32 12.49
CA GLU A 70 -3.43 -8.32 13.51
C GLU A 70 -2.75 -9.56 12.92
N THR A 71 -3.16 -9.96 11.72
CA THR A 71 -2.72 -11.21 11.10
C THR A 71 -1.81 -11.03 9.90
N GLY A 72 -1.69 -9.80 9.37
CA GLY A 72 -0.96 -9.48 8.14
C GLY A 72 -1.58 -10.10 6.88
N ARG A 73 -2.84 -10.56 6.94
CA ARG A 73 -3.52 -11.21 5.83
C ARG A 73 -4.31 -10.22 5.00
N VAL A 74 -4.19 -10.35 3.68
CA VAL A 74 -5.05 -9.62 2.75
C VAL A 74 -6.43 -10.27 2.71
N ARG A 75 -7.49 -9.49 2.92
CA ARG A 75 -8.90 -9.88 2.83
C ARG A 75 -9.57 -9.19 1.67
N LEU A 76 -10.50 -9.86 1.01
CA LEU A 76 -11.47 -9.20 0.15
C LEU A 76 -12.56 -8.60 1.05
N ASP A 77 -12.59 -7.27 1.16
CA ASP A 77 -13.69 -6.56 1.83
C ASP A 77 -14.96 -6.65 0.95
N ARG A 78 -14.91 -6.10 -0.24
CA ARG A 78 -16.02 -6.13 -1.20
C ARG A 78 -15.59 -5.87 -2.63
N TYR A 79 -16.48 -6.08 -3.58
CA TYR A 79 -16.40 -5.48 -4.92
C TYR A 79 -16.97 -4.06 -4.85
N LEU A 80 -16.37 -3.12 -5.57
CA LEU A 80 -17.02 -1.82 -5.76
C LEU A 80 -18.38 -2.02 -6.42
N TYR A 81 -19.40 -1.35 -5.95
CA TYR A 81 -20.75 -1.47 -6.51
C TYR A 81 -20.84 -0.80 -7.88
N THR A 82 -20.08 0.27 -8.10
CA THR A 82 -19.92 0.88 -9.42
C THR A 82 -19.01 0.05 -10.33
N PRO A 83 -19.05 0.22 -11.65
CA PRO A 83 -18.11 -0.43 -12.57
C PRO A 83 -16.72 0.21 -12.59
N MET A 84 -16.44 1.14 -11.68
CA MET A 84 -15.17 1.85 -11.60
C MET A 84 -14.05 0.92 -11.10
N MET A 85 -12.81 1.29 -11.44
CA MET A 85 -11.59 0.60 -11.02
C MET A 85 -10.64 1.61 -10.41
N TYR A 86 -9.83 1.18 -9.45
CA TYR A 86 -8.83 2.04 -8.83
C TYR A 86 -7.87 2.61 -9.87
N PRO A 87 -7.66 3.94 -9.90
CA PRO A 87 -6.87 4.60 -10.95
C PRO A 87 -5.36 4.50 -10.75
N ALA A 88 -4.92 4.16 -9.54
CA ALA A 88 -3.53 3.95 -9.14
C ALA A 88 -3.45 2.77 -8.18
N ASP A 89 -2.24 2.28 -7.90
CA ASP A 89 -2.03 1.33 -6.82
C ASP A 89 -2.34 2.05 -5.50
N TYR A 90 -3.17 1.43 -4.68
CA TYR A 90 -3.74 2.03 -3.48
C TYR A 90 -3.44 1.18 -2.26
N GLY A 91 -3.12 1.82 -1.15
CA GLY A 91 -2.83 1.17 0.11
C GLY A 91 -2.63 2.20 1.21
N TYR A 92 -1.82 1.88 2.20
CA TYR A 92 -1.59 2.74 3.35
C TYR A 92 -0.10 2.90 3.65
N ILE A 93 0.24 4.02 4.32
CA ILE A 93 1.60 4.30 4.76
C ILE A 93 1.84 3.59 6.09
N GLU A 94 2.88 2.76 6.12
CA GLU A 94 3.27 2.00 7.31
C GLU A 94 3.60 2.93 8.50
N ASN A 95 3.26 2.47 9.70
CA ASN A 95 3.56 3.16 10.95
C ASN A 95 2.97 4.59 11.06
N THR A 96 1.84 4.84 10.40
CA THR A 96 1.11 6.11 10.51
C THR A 96 -0.24 5.91 11.21
N LEU A 97 -0.80 7.01 11.73
CA LEU A 97 -2.14 7.05 12.29
C LEU A 97 -2.85 8.32 11.82
N GLY A 98 -3.89 8.16 11.03
CA GLY A 98 -4.77 9.24 10.55
C GLY A 98 -5.63 9.82 11.67
N GLY A 99 -6.39 10.85 11.33
CA GLY A 99 -7.32 11.49 12.26
C GLY A 99 -8.54 10.65 12.60
N ASP A 100 -8.88 9.71 11.75
CA ASP A 100 -9.97 8.73 11.88
C ASP A 100 -9.59 7.49 12.69
N GLY A 101 -8.30 7.29 12.97
CA GLY A 101 -7.78 6.15 13.72
C GLY A 101 -7.19 5.03 12.86
N ASP A 102 -7.26 5.16 11.54
CA ASP A 102 -6.65 4.24 10.59
C ASP A 102 -5.30 4.79 10.07
N PRO A 103 -4.42 3.97 9.49
CA PRO A 103 -3.23 4.46 8.80
C PRO A 103 -3.58 5.41 7.65
N LEU A 104 -2.65 6.31 7.28
CA LEU A 104 -2.87 7.21 6.15
C LEU A 104 -2.96 6.47 4.83
N ASP A 105 -4.03 6.70 4.12
CA ASP A 105 -4.23 6.20 2.76
C ASP A 105 -3.29 6.86 1.75
N CYS A 106 -2.72 6.05 0.86
CA CYS A 106 -1.80 6.51 -0.17
C CYS A 106 -2.01 5.82 -1.51
N MET A 107 -2.08 6.62 -2.57
CA MET A 107 -1.96 6.16 -3.94
C MET A 107 -0.50 6.23 -4.38
N VAL A 108 0.02 5.16 -4.96
CA VAL A 108 1.35 5.16 -5.57
C VAL A 108 1.22 5.08 -7.09
N LEU A 109 1.80 6.05 -7.78
CA LEU A 109 1.83 6.07 -9.23
C LEU A 109 2.92 5.12 -9.72
N LEU A 110 2.52 3.97 -10.22
CA LEU A 110 3.41 2.93 -10.73
C LEU A 110 3.21 2.73 -12.25
N PRO A 111 4.26 2.37 -13.01
CA PRO A 111 4.12 2.05 -14.43
C PRO A 111 3.26 0.78 -14.63
N GLU A 112 3.49 -0.23 -13.79
CA GLU A 112 2.75 -1.49 -13.75
C GLU A 112 2.20 -1.74 -12.35
N PRO A 113 0.97 -2.29 -12.21
CA PRO A 113 0.41 -2.59 -10.90
C PRO A 113 1.18 -3.71 -10.19
N VAL A 114 1.28 -3.62 -8.88
CA VAL A 114 1.92 -4.64 -8.04
C VAL A 114 0.87 -5.48 -7.29
N PHE A 115 1.29 -6.62 -6.73
CA PHE A 115 0.39 -7.49 -5.97
C PHE A 115 0.03 -6.91 -4.60
N PRO A 116 -1.15 -7.22 -4.05
CA PRO A 116 -1.49 -6.89 -2.66
C PRO A 116 -0.45 -7.41 -1.66
N GLY A 117 -0.09 -6.58 -0.69
CA GLY A 117 0.93 -6.87 0.33
C GLY A 117 2.36 -6.50 -0.07
N VAL A 118 2.58 -5.94 -1.27
CA VAL A 118 3.91 -5.43 -1.67
C VAL A 118 4.18 -4.10 -0.99
N LEU A 119 5.36 -3.96 -0.39
CA LEU A 119 5.89 -2.69 0.10
C LEU A 119 6.53 -1.90 -1.05
N VAL A 120 6.17 -0.64 -1.15
CA VAL A 120 6.77 0.29 -2.11
C VAL A 120 7.36 1.46 -1.34
N GLU A 121 8.68 1.62 -1.41
CA GLU A 121 9.36 2.81 -0.89
C GLU A 121 9.04 4.01 -1.80
N ALA A 122 8.40 5.01 -1.24
CA ALA A 122 7.81 6.12 -1.97
C ALA A 122 8.11 7.47 -1.31
N ARG A 123 7.90 8.54 -2.06
CA ARG A 123 7.90 9.91 -1.57
C ARG A 123 6.61 10.62 -1.96
N PRO A 124 6.09 11.53 -1.12
CA PRO A 124 4.85 12.22 -1.41
C PRO A 124 5.05 13.27 -2.50
N VAL A 125 4.03 13.46 -3.32
CA VAL A 125 3.99 14.53 -4.34
C VAL A 125 2.73 15.39 -4.24
N GLY A 126 1.76 14.99 -3.41
CA GLY A 126 0.55 15.75 -3.18
C GLY A 126 -0.50 14.97 -2.40
N VAL A 127 -1.64 15.57 -2.21
CA VAL A 127 -2.78 14.98 -1.50
C VAL A 127 -4.09 15.45 -2.11
N LEU A 128 -5.03 14.52 -2.27
CA LEU A 128 -6.42 14.80 -2.59
C LEU A 128 -7.19 14.98 -1.28
N ILE A 129 -7.75 16.14 -1.09
CA ILE A 129 -8.62 16.45 0.05
C ILE A 129 -10.05 16.15 -0.32
N MET A 130 -10.68 15.33 0.48
CA MET A 130 -12.08 14.96 0.33
C MET A 130 -12.77 14.83 1.69
N SER A 131 -14.07 14.75 1.67
CA SER A 131 -14.91 14.45 2.83
C SER A 131 -15.97 13.43 2.46
N ASP A 132 -16.37 12.64 3.42
CA ASP A 132 -17.46 11.68 3.31
C ASP A 132 -18.34 11.71 4.57
N GLU A 133 -19.20 10.73 4.76
CA GLU A 133 -20.08 10.63 5.92
C GLU A 133 -19.35 10.49 7.26
N ALA A 134 -18.08 10.09 7.26
CA ALA A 134 -17.25 9.96 8.46
C ALA A 134 -16.45 11.23 8.78
N GLY A 135 -16.26 12.12 7.82
CA GLY A 135 -15.54 13.38 8.00
C GLY A 135 -14.53 13.68 6.89
N THR A 136 -13.46 14.40 7.24
CA THR A 136 -12.36 14.70 6.32
C THR A 136 -11.58 13.43 6.07
N ASP A 137 -11.24 13.20 4.82
CA ASP A 137 -10.52 12.02 4.35
C ASP A 137 -9.46 12.48 3.33
N GLU A 138 -8.19 12.27 3.66
CA GLU A 138 -7.07 12.67 2.84
C GLU A 138 -6.48 11.45 2.12
N LYS A 139 -6.31 11.55 0.80
CA LYS A 139 -5.66 10.52 -0.02
C LYS A 139 -4.33 11.04 -0.53
N LEU A 140 -3.22 10.59 0.06
CA LEU A 140 -1.89 10.97 -0.41
C LEU A 140 -1.65 10.42 -1.81
N VAL A 141 -0.82 11.13 -2.56
CA VAL A 141 -0.28 10.64 -3.84
C VAL A 141 1.23 10.66 -3.74
N ALA A 142 1.84 9.54 -4.08
CA ALA A 142 3.26 9.31 -4.00
C ALA A 142 3.80 8.69 -5.28
N VAL A 143 5.10 8.79 -5.47
CA VAL A 143 5.85 8.13 -6.53
C VAL A 143 6.99 7.31 -5.93
N PRO A 144 7.48 6.25 -6.60
CA PRO A 144 8.62 5.47 -6.12
C PRO A 144 9.84 6.37 -5.91
N ASN A 145 10.45 6.29 -4.74
CA ASN A 145 11.53 7.19 -4.36
C ASN A 145 12.82 7.00 -5.18
N LYS A 146 13.18 5.77 -5.49
CA LYS A 146 14.44 5.42 -6.16
C LYS A 146 14.34 5.23 -7.66
N ASP A 147 13.19 5.49 -8.26
CA ASP A 147 12.97 5.29 -9.68
C ASP A 147 13.09 6.60 -10.46
N LYS A 148 14.21 6.77 -11.19
CA LYS A 148 14.52 7.97 -11.98
C LYS A 148 13.46 8.34 -13.03
N ARG A 149 12.58 7.42 -13.39
CA ARG A 149 11.45 7.73 -14.29
C ARG A 149 10.47 8.73 -13.66
N TRP A 150 10.49 8.86 -12.33
CA TRP A 150 9.62 9.74 -11.56
C TRP A 150 10.32 11.03 -11.08
N ASP A 151 11.62 11.23 -11.40
CA ASP A 151 12.38 12.43 -10.97
C ASP A 151 11.73 13.74 -11.43
N HIS A 152 10.96 13.71 -12.50
CA HIS A 152 10.26 14.87 -13.03
C HIS A 152 8.96 15.21 -12.30
N ILE A 153 8.46 14.34 -11.43
CA ILE A 153 7.26 14.56 -10.62
C ILE A 153 7.71 14.96 -9.22
N GLN A 154 7.74 16.23 -8.92
CA GLN A 154 8.17 16.76 -7.63
C GLN A 154 7.01 17.32 -6.80
N ASP A 155 5.93 17.75 -7.45
CA ASP A 155 4.73 18.26 -6.81
C ASP A 155 3.49 17.77 -7.57
N VAL A 156 2.32 17.99 -6.98
CA VAL A 156 1.03 17.58 -7.56
C VAL A 156 0.80 18.18 -8.95
N GLU A 157 1.30 19.38 -9.20
CA GLU A 157 1.16 20.05 -10.50
C GLU A 157 1.97 19.37 -11.62
N ASP A 158 3.00 18.59 -11.29
CA ASP A 158 3.75 17.81 -12.26
C ASP A 158 3.00 16.54 -12.72
N ILE A 159 1.99 16.10 -11.95
CA ILE A 159 1.11 15.00 -12.37
C ILE A 159 0.25 15.51 -13.53
N PRO A 160 0.15 14.76 -14.66
CA PRO A 160 -0.69 15.17 -15.79
C PRO A 160 -2.11 15.52 -15.34
N GLU A 161 -2.60 16.67 -15.79
CA GLU A 161 -3.93 17.18 -15.38
C GLU A 161 -5.04 16.15 -15.57
N PHE A 162 -5.01 15.39 -16.67
CA PHE A 162 -6.03 14.39 -16.93
C PHE A 162 -5.98 13.26 -15.91
N GLN A 163 -4.79 12.82 -15.50
CA GLN A 163 -4.61 11.79 -14.47
C GLN A 163 -5.14 12.27 -13.11
N ARG A 164 -4.87 13.52 -12.73
CA ARG A 164 -5.46 14.13 -11.53
C ARG A 164 -6.99 14.15 -11.59
N LYS A 165 -7.57 14.46 -12.75
CA LYS A 165 -9.01 14.42 -12.98
C LYS A 165 -9.60 13.02 -12.89
N GLU A 166 -8.91 11.99 -13.42
CA GLU A 166 -9.35 10.60 -13.29
C GLU A 166 -9.38 10.14 -11.85
N ILE A 167 -8.31 10.46 -11.08
CA ILE A 167 -8.23 10.12 -9.66
C ILE A 167 -9.36 10.81 -8.88
N ALA A 168 -9.52 12.12 -9.04
CA ALA A 168 -10.57 12.88 -8.37
C ALA A 168 -11.96 12.35 -8.72
N HIS A 169 -12.21 12.08 -10.00
CA HIS A 169 -13.50 11.54 -10.47
C HIS A 169 -13.78 10.14 -9.88
N PHE A 170 -12.76 9.29 -9.79
CA PHE A 170 -12.91 7.98 -9.16
C PHE A 170 -13.40 8.12 -7.72
N PHE A 171 -12.70 8.89 -6.88
CA PHE A 171 -13.09 9.04 -5.49
C PHE A 171 -14.44 9.74 -5.30
N GLU A 172 -14.77 10.69 -6.16
CA GLU A 172 -16.07 11.37 -6.10
C GLU A 172 -17.24 10.42 -6.41
N ARG A 173 -17.02 9.33 -7.18
CA ARG A 173 -18.08 8.50 -7.75
C ARG A 173 -18.06 7.03 -7.35
N TYR A 174 -16.97 6.50 -6.79
CA TYR A 174 -16.84 5.06 -6.55
C TYR A 174 -17.85 4.49 -5.55
N LYS A 175 -18.41 5.34 -4.66
CA LYS A 175 -19.45 4.98 -3.69
C LYS A 175 -20.90 5.30 -4.16
N ASP A 176 -21.11 5.81 -5.39
CA ASP A 176 -22.43 6.30 -5.84
C ASP A 176 -23.56 5.25 -5.72
N LEU A 177 -23.25 3.97 -5.81
CA LEU A 177 -24.23 2.87 -5.69
C LEU A 177 -24.27 2.25 -4.29
N GLU A 178 -23.49 2.75 -3.33
CA GLU A 178 -23.51 2.30 -1.94
C GLU A 178 -24.59 3.07 -1.16
N PRO A 179 -25.59 2.37 -0.57
CA PRO A 179 -26.69 3.05 0.14
C PRO A 179 -26.18 3.91 1.31
N GLY A 180 -26.56 5.19 1.32
CA GLY A 180 -26.22 6.11 2.40
C GLY A 180 -24.79 6.65 2.37
N LYS A 181 -23.99 6.28 1.39
CA LYS A 181 -22.63 6.77 1.20
C LYS A 181 -22.61 7.96 0.25
N TRP A 182 -21.68 8.86 0.50
CA TRP A 182 -21.39 9.99 -0.37
C TRP A 182 -19.92 10.37 -0.23
N VAL A 183 -19.39 11.03 -1.23
CA VAL A 183 -18.05 11.62 -1.22
C VAL A 183 -18.13 13.01 -1.86
N LYS A 184 -17.41 13.95 -1.30
CA LYS A 184 -17.18 15.27 -1.88
C LYS A 184 -15.68 15.51 -1.99
N VAL A 185 -15.19 15.65 -3.21
CA VAL A 185 -13.81 16.05 -3.47
C VAL A 185 -13.73 17.57 -3.30
N GLU A 186 -12.78 18.03 -2.48
CA GLU A 186 -12.56 19.45 -2.19
C GLU A 186 -11.45 20.04 -3.06
N GLY A 187 -10.46 19.24 -3.42
CA GLY A 187 -9.38 19.66 -4.32
C GLY A 187 -8.06 18.98 -4.03
N TRP A 188 -7.03 19.47 -4.69
CA TRP A 188 -5.67 19.02 -4.58
C TRP A 188 -4.82 20.01 -3.78
N GLU A 189 -3.94 19.48 -2.94
CA GLU A 189 -2.90 20.22 -2.25
C GLU A 189 -1.54 19.62 -2.61
N GLY A 190 -0.50 20.46 -2.56
CA GLY A 190 0.83 20.09 -3.00
C GLY A 190 1.62 19.22 -2.01
N ARG A 191 2.87 18.97 -2.39
CA ARG A 191 3.82 18.15 -1.65
C ARG A 191 3.99 18.61 -0.19
N GLU A 192 4.14 19.91 0.05
CA GLU A 192 4.32 20.46 1.41
C GLU A 192 3.21 20.03 2.36
N LYS A 193 1.95 20.09 1.88
CA LYS A 193 0.79 19.64 2.67
C LYS A 193 0.82 18.14 2.93
N ALA A 194 1.20 17.34 1.93
CA ALA A 194 1.32 15.89 2.04
C ALA A 194 2.41 15.50 3.07
N GLU A 195 3.58 16.11 2.99
CA GLU A 195 4.69 15.89 3.94
C GLU A 195 4.28 16.22 5.39
N LYS A 196 3.58 17.33 5.56
CA LYS A 196 3.05 17.73 6.87
C LYS A 196 2.09 16.69 7.43
N LEU A 197 1.15 16.18 6.63
CA LEU A 197 0.19 15.14 7.06
C LEU A 197 0.91 13.85 7.48
N VAL A 198 1.93 13.43 6.73
CA VAL A 198 2.75 12.26 7.07
C VAL A 198 3.44 12.46 8.41
N GLY A 199 4.10 13.62 8.62
CA GLY A 199 4.75 13.94 9.89
C GLY A 199 3.79 13.95 11.08
N GLU A 200 2.61 14.54 10.91
CA GLU A 200 1.55 14.58 11.95
C GLU A 200 1.04 13.16 12.27
N ALA A 201 0.92 12.29 11.27
CA ALA A 201 0.45 10.92 11.46
C ALA A 201 1.47 10.02 12.18
N TYR A 202 2.76 10.17 11.89
CA TYR A 202 3.83 9.52 12.65
C TYR A 202 3.86 10.00 14.11
N ALA A 203 3.74 11.32 14.33
CA ALA A 203 3.70 11.89 15.67
C ALA A 203 2.50 11.36 16.47
N ARG A 204 1.33 11.30 15.85
CA ARG A 204 0.09 10.80 16.49
C ARG A 204 0.21 9.34 16.90
N LEU A 205 0.77 8.47 16.04
CA LEU A 205 1.00 7.07 16.38
C LEU A 205 1.94 6.94 17.59
N LYS A 206 3.03 7.72 17.59
CA LYS A 206 4.00 7.72 18.69
C LYS A 206 3.39 8.20 20.03
N GLU A 207 2.52 9.20 20.01
CA GLU A 207 1.82 9.70 21.19
C GLU A 207 0.84 8.67 21.78
N GLN A 208 0.25 7.80 20.94
CA GLN A 208 -0.62 6.71 21.38
C GLN A 208 0.15 5.47 21.86
N GLY A 209 1.49 5.53 21.93
CA GLY A 209 2.31 4.43 22.42
C GLY A 209 2.53 3.32 21.41
N GLY A 210 2.30 3.59 20.13
CA GLY A 210 2.69 2.73 19.03
C GLY A 210 4.22 2.67 18.91
N HIS A 211 4.75 1.46 18.83
CA HIS A 211 6.17 1.18 18.61
C HIS A 211 6.37 0.71 17.17
#